data_54548e82037172d715a16c4f215ced42
#
_entry.id   54548e82037172d715a16c4f215ced42
#
_cell.length_a   1.000
_cell.length_b   1.000
_cell.length_c   1.000
_cell.angle_alpha   90.00
_cell.angle_beta   90.00
_cell.angle_gamma   90.00
#
_symmetry.space_group_name_H-M   'P 1'
#
loop_
_entity.id
_entity.type
_entity.pdbx_description
1 polymer ?
#
loop_
_entity_poly.entity_id
_entity_poly.type
_entity_poly.pdbx_seq_one_letter_code
_entity_poly.pdbx_strand_id
1 'polypeptide(L)'
;MRHLPTHGFKALAAIALLAGMAVCGPAMAANQNGQGQNGLGQSWPNAQDVSSSPRWHVYVFNRNGIRYVQINDLNGNVRAAFAAQSGNFLVLPIGTDASRVATPQDPQPAPANTQGEIVYQDSDVKVQVTPQANNVMTMQAVDTTCNDPVECSSRVN
;
A
#
# COMPACT_ATOMS: atom_id res chain seq x y z
N MET A 1 20.03 -48.74 82.59
CA MET A 1 20.01 -50.08 81.94
C MET A 1 19.13 -50.03 80.73
N ARG A 2 19.69 -50.53 79.62
CA ARG A 2 19.01 -51.01 78.37
C ARG A 2 18.51 -49.97 77.40
N HIS A 3 19.30 -49.83 76.37
CA HIS A 3 19.23 -50.34 75.01
C HIS A 3 18.33 -49.53 74.03
N LEU A 4 19.04 -48.96 73.07
CA LEU A 4 18.55 -48.63 71.70
C LEU A 4 17.89 -49.85 71.05
N PRO A 5 17.07 -49.63 69.99
CA PRO A 5 17.71 -49.47 68.66
C PRO A 5 17.09 -48.47 67.73
N THR A 6 17.92 -48.07 66.80
CA THR A 6 17.76 -47.38 65.55
C THR A 6 16.80 -48.08 64.59
N HIS A 7 15.94 -47.33 63.91
CA HIS A 7 15.44 -47.70 62.60
C HIS A 7 15.36 -46.44 61.73
N GLY A 8 16.18 -46.50 60.76
CA GLY A 8 16.19 -45.50 59.65
C GLY A 8 14.97 -45.62 58.79
N PHE A 9 14.39 -44.48 58.45
CA PHE A 9 13.46 -44.35 57.35
C PHE A 9 14.14 -43.56 56.20
N LYS A 10 14.34 -44.23 55.09
CA LYS A 10 14.75 -43.65 53.83
C LYS A 10 13.57 -42.87 53.25
N ALA A 11 13.68 -41.56 53.20
CA ALA A 11 12.74 -40.72 52.46
C ALA A 11 13.12 -40.73 50.99
N LEU A 12 12.29 -41.32 50.15
CA LEU A 12 12.35 -41.20 48.72
C LEU A 12 11.80 -39.83 48.34
N ALA A 13 12.67 -38.95 47.84
CA ALA A 13 12.28 -37.69 47.21
C ALA A 13 11.76 -37.98 45.80
N ALA A 14 10.47 -37.86 45.60
CA ALA A 14 9.87 -37.86 44.28
C ALA A 14 10.03 -36.47 43.66
N ILE A 15 10.88 -36.35 42.66
CA ILE A 15 11.02 -35.15 41.86
C ILE A 15 9.89 -35.18 40.82
N ALA A 16 8.88 -34.36 41.00
CA ALA A 16 7.85 -34.10 39.98
C ALA A 16 8.41 -33.10 38.97
N LEU A 17 8.80 -33.57 37.77
CA LEU A 17 9.07 -32.72 36.61
C LEU A 17 7.73 -32.18 36.09
N LEU A 18 7.43 -30.91 36.32
CA LEU A 18 6.42 -30.15 35.65
C LEU A 18 6.98 -29.72 34.31
N ALA A 19 6.63 -30.46 33.26
CA ALA A 19 6.88 -30.04 31.86
C ALA A 19 5.90 -28.88 31.54
N GLY A 20 6.38 -27.65 31.65
CA GLY A 20 5.69 -26.47 31.14
C GLY A 20 5.69 -26.49 29.65
N MET A 21 4.55 -26.80 29.00
CA MET A 21 4.33 -26.58 27.60
C MET A 21 4.20 -25.06 27.38
N ALA A 22 5.25 -24.42 26.90
CA ALA A 22 5.19 -23.08 26.35
C ALA A 22 4.39 -23.14 25.05
N VAL A 23 3.13 -22.71 25.10
CA VAL A 23 2.33 -22.45 23.92
C VAL A 23 2.90 -21.20 23.26
N CYS A 24 3.83 -21.35 22.31
CA CYS A 24 4.18 -20.32 21.36
C CYS A 24 2.97 -20.09 20.45
N GLY A 25 2.08 -19.20 20.82
CA GLY A 25 1.10 -18.65 19.89
C GLY A 25 1.84 -17.89 18.79
N PRO A 26 1.39 -17.95 17.52
CA PRO A 26 1.94 -17.08 16.50
C PRO A 26 1.68 -15.64 16.92
N ALA A 27 2.73 -14.91 17.27
CA ALA A 27 2.67 -13.47 17.41
C ALA A 27 2.40 -12.94 16.02
N MET A 28 1.14 -12.63 15.72
CA MET A 28 0.80 -11.74 14.62
C MET A 28 1.45 -10.41 14.97
N ALA A 29 2.65 -10.19 14.46
CA ALA A 29 3.27 -8.88 14.48
C ALA A 29 2.35 -7.97 13.66
N ALA A 30 1.48 -7.24 14.34
CA ALA A 30 0.78 -6.12 13.76
C ALA A 30 1.86 -5.13 13.36
N ASN A 31 2.12 -5.05 12.07
CA ASN A 31 3.10 -4.17 11.51
C ASN A 31 2.53 -2.75 11.57
N GLN A 32 2.77 -2.11 12.68
CA GLN A 32 2.33 -0.77 13.00
C GLN A 32 3.46 0.19 12.67
N ASN A 33 3.21 1.05 11.67
CA ASN A 33 3.89 2.32 11.49
C ASN A 33 5.37 2.31 11.01
N GLY A 34 5.57 2.53 9.73
CA GLY A 34 6.84 2.90 9.13
C GLY A 34 7.20 2.24 7.81
N GLN A 35 6.36 1.36 7.29
CA GLN A 35 6.66 0.63 6.06
C GLN A 35 6.12 1.30 4.78
N GLY A 36 5.59 2.49 4.88
CA GLY A 36 5.04 3.20 3.76
C GLY A 36 6.06 3.68 2.72
N GLN A 37 7.29 3.17 2.72
CA GLN A 37 8.35 3.82 1.95
C GLN A 37 9.25 2.92 1.14
N ASN A 38 9.24 1.62 1.40
CA ASN A 38 10.07 0.71 0.65
C ASN A 38 9.25 0.16 -0.51
N GLY A 39 9.45 0.72 -1.68
CA GLY A 39 8.83 0.19 -2.86
C GLY A 39 8.28 1.20 -3.85
N LEU A 40 8.23 2.50 -3.50
CA LEU A 40 7.87 3.53 -4.47
C LEU A 40 8.87 3.52 -5.64
N GLY A 41 8.35 3.37 -6.86
CA GLY A 41 9.14 3.16 -8.07
C GLY A 41 9.47 1.69 -8.37
N GLN A 42 9.12 0.74 -7.50
CA GLN A 42 9.36 -0.69 -7.75
C GLN A 42 8.18 -1.36 -8.47
N SER A 43 8.51 -2.35 -9.30
CA SER A 43 7.51 -3.15 -10.02
C SER A 43 6.55 -3.89 -9.09
N TRP A 44 7.09 -4.47 -8.02
CA TRP A 44 6.34 -5.24 -7.03
C TRP A 44 6.73 -4.76 -5.63
N PRO A 45 6.16 -3.63 -5.19
CA PRO A 45 6.48 -3.09 -3.88
C PRO A 45 5.90 -3.97 -2.77
N ASN A 46 6.54 -3.93 -1.60
CA ASN A 46 6.00 -4.58 -0.40
C ASN A 46 4.88 -3.72 0.22
N ALA A 47 3.80 -3.56 -0.54
CA ALA A 47 2.61 -2.82 -0.13
C ALA A 47 1.36 -3.56 -0.63
N GLN A 48 0.25 -3.34 0.03
CA GLN A 48 -1.03 -3.92 -0.41
C GLN A 48 -1.46 -3.27 -1.72
N ASP A 49 -1.90 -4.09 -2.67
CA ASP A 49 -2.62 -3.62 -3.85
C ASP A 49 -4.02 -3.17 -3.44
N VAL A 50 -4.33 -1.93 -3.69
CA VAL A 50 -5.61 -1.29 -3.38
C VAL A 50 -6.38 -0.88 -4.63
N SER A 51 -6.02 -1.45 -5.79
CA SER A 51 -6.72 -1.18 -7.04
C SER A 51 -8.18 -1.59 -6.97
N SER A 52 -9.06 -0.76 -7.49
CA SER A 52 -10.47 -1.09 -7.73
C SER A 52 -10.70 -1.77 -9.08
N SER A 53 -9.66 -1.92 -9.90
CA SER A 53 -9.70 -2.54 -11.22
C SER A 53 -8.82 -3.80 -11.28
N PRO A 54 -9.30 -4.90 -11.86
CA PRO A 54 -8.48 -6.10 -12.04
C PRO A 54 -7.40 -5.95 -13.12
N ARG A 55 -7.35 -4.83 -13.82
CA ARG A 55 -6.40 -4.55 -14.92
C ARG A 55 -5.19 -3.73 -14.47
N TRP A 56 -5.17 -3.30 -13.23
CA TRP A 56 -4.16 -2.41 -12.67
C TRP A 56 -3.77 -2.85 -11.26
N HIS A 57 -2.56 -2.51 -10.86
CA HIS A 57 -2.14 -2.53 -9.47
C HIS A 57 -1.98 -1.09 -8.99
N VAL A 58 -2.52 -0.79 -7.83
CA VAL A 58 -2.35 0.52 -7.19
C VAL A 58 -1.78 0.33 -5.79
N TYR A 59 -0.70 1.03 -5.52
CA TYR A 59 -0.01 0.99 -4.24
C TYR A 59 0.00 2.36 -3.59
N VAL A 60 -0.31 2.40 -2.31
CA VAL A 60 -0.35 3.65 -1.53
C VAL A 60 0.67 3.61 -0.43
N PHE A 61 1.49 4.65 -0.35
CA PHE A 61 2.50 4.84 0.67
C PHE A 61 2.23 6.14 1.40
N ASN A 62 2.36 6.15 2.73
CA ASN A 62 2.17 7.35 3.54
C ASN A 62 3.47 7.71 4.26
N ARG A 63 3.90 8.97 4.12
CA ARG A 63 5.08 9.49 4.80
C ARG A 63 4.86 10.94 5.26
N ASN A 64 4.99 11.16 6.57
CA ASN A 64 4.91 12.50 7.13
C ASN A 64 3.64 13.27 6.72
N GLY A 65 2.50 12.57 6.62
CA GLY A 65 1.23 13.15 6.19
C GLY A 65 1.08 13.31 4.67
N ILE A 66 2.08 12.97 3.88
CA ILE A 66 2.01 12.95 2.42
C ILE A 66 1.65 11.54 1.98
N ARG A 67 0.65 11.44 1.11
CA ARG A 67 0.26 10.19 0.44
C ARG A 67 0.96 10.12 -0.91
N TYR A 68 1.56 8.98 -1.21
CA TYR A 68 2.12 8.67 -2.52
C TYR A 68 1.30 7.55 -3.13
N VAL A 69 0.84 7.74 -4.34
CA VAL A 69 0.06 6.76 -5.09
C VAL A 69 0.87 6.34 -6.31
N GLN A 70 1.04 5.04 -6.49
CA GLN A 70 1.74 4.45 -7.63
C GLN A 70 0.80 3.54 -8.39
N ILE A 71 0.78 3.63 -9.70
CA ILE A 71 -0.03 2.83 -10.60
C ILE A 71 0.91 1.96 -11.44
N ASN A 72 0.69 0.65 -11.41
CA ASN A 72 1.41 -0.32 -12.22
C ASN A 72 0.45 -1.05 -13.16
N ASP A 73 0.94 -1.49 -14.30
CA ASP A 73 0.22 -2.44 -15.14
C ASP A 73 0.33 -3.88 -14.59
N LEU A 74 -0.38 -4.83 -15.22
CA LEU A 74 -0.40 -6.23 -14.78
C LEU A 74 0.95 -6.94 -14.88
N ASN A 75 1.90 -6.40 -15.63
CA ASN A 75 3.26 -6.93 -15.72
C ASN A 75 4.18 -6.33 -14.65
N GLY A 76 3.65 -5.49 -13.77
CA GLY A 76 4.42 -4.79 -12.75
C GLY A 76 5.17 -3.55 -13.26
N ASN A 77 5.01 -3.15 -14.54
CA ASN A 77 5.65 -1.93 -14.99
C ASN A 77 5.02 -0.72 -14.32
N VAL A 78 5.84 0.10 -13.71
CA VAL A 78 5.37 1.35 -13.11
C VAL A 78 4.97 2.30 -14.25
N ARG A 79 3.70 2.68 -14.27
CA ARG A 79 3.14 3.58 -15.28
C ARG A 79 3.25 5.03 -14.83
N ALA A 80 2.89 5.32 -13.57
CA ALA A 80 3.03 6.65 -12.98
C ALA A 80 3.03 6.59 -11.45
N ALA A 81 3.50 7.67 -10.85
CA ALA A 81 3.32 7.94 -9.43
C ALA A 81 3.12 9.45 -9.18
N PHE A 82 2.39 9.76 -8.13
CA PHE A 82 2.20 11.13 -7.67
C PHE A 82 2.09 11.19 -6.16
N ALA A 83 2.34 12.37 -5.58
CA ALA A 83 2.07 12.67 -4.19
C ALA A 83 0.78 13.48 -4.07
N ALA A 84 0.03 13.27 -2.98
CA ALA A 84 -1.19 14.01 -2.67
C ALA A 84 -1.22 14.40 -1.19
N GLN A 85 -1.60 15.65 -0.93
CA GLN A 85 -1.80 16.17 0.42
C GLN A 85 -2.80 17.31 0.40
N SER A 86 -3.89 17.18 1.15
CA SER A 86 -4.89 18.27 1.35
C SER A 86 -5.37 18.90 0.03
N GLY A 87 -5.72 18.08 -0.98
CA GLY A 87 -6.20 18.52 -2.28
C GLY A 87 -5.11 19.01 -3.25
N ASN A 88 -3.84 19.00 -2.85
CA ASN A 88 -2.72 19.30 -3.72
C ASN A 88 -2.09 18.02 -4.25
N PHE A 89 -1.74 18.03 -5.52
CA PHE A 89 -1.13 16.91 -6.23
C PHE A 89 0.21 17.31 -6.81
N LEU A 90 1.21 16.43 -6.65
CA LEU A 90 2.54 16.59 -7.23
C LEU A 90 2.89 15.35 -8.03
N VAL A 91 2.99 15.48 -9.34
CA VAL A 91 3.41 14.38 -10.22
C VAL A 91 4.89 14.08 -9.98
N LEU A 92 5.24 12.81 -9.85
CA LEU A 92 6.62 12.37 -9.67
C LEU A 92 7.19 11.91 -11.01
N PRO A 93 8.49 12.09 -11.26
CA PRO A 93 9.15 11.61 -12.49
C PRO A 93 9.40 10.09 -12.42
N ILE A 94 8.38 9.32 -12.11
CA ILE A 94 8.42 7.88 -11.87
C ILE A 94 7.37 7.21 -12.77
N GLY A 95 7.80 6.28 -13.61
CA GLY A 95 6.95 5.52 -14.50
C GLY A 95 6.99 5.99 -15.96
N THR A 96 6.55 5.09 -16.85
CA THR A 96 6.63 5.29 -18.30
C THR A 96 5.66 6.35 -18.84
N ASP A 97 4.59 6.61 -18.11
CA ASP A 97 3.58 7.61 -18.43
C ASP A 97 3.57 8.80 -17.45
N ALA A 98 4.64 9.01 -16.68
CA ALA A 98 4.73 10.09 -15.69
C ALA A 98 4.41 11.47 -16.27
N SER A 99 4.85 11.76 -17.50
CA SER A 99 4.59 13.02 -18.19
C SER A 99 3.14 13.17 -18.69
N ARG A 100 2.29 12.16 -18.49
CA ARG A 100 0.89 12.12 -18.93
C ARG A 100 -0.08 12.02 -17.77
N VAL A 101 0.39 12.31 -16.57
CA VAL A 101 -0.46 12.49 -15.40
C VAL A 101 -0.97 13.91 -15.36
N ALA A 102 -2.26 14.08 -15.41
CA ALA A 102 -2.92 15.37 -15.30
C ALA A 102 -3.48 15.55 -13.88
N THR A 103 -3.33 16.73 -13.34
CA THR A 103 -3.87 17.11 -12.04
C THR A 103 -4.48 18.52 -12.12
N PRO A 104 -5.29 18.97 -11.17
CA PRO A 104 -5.77 20.36 -11.16
C PRO A 104 -4.63 21.40 -11.12
N GLN A 105 -3.47 21.05 -10.50
CA GLN A 105 -2.32 21.93 -10.40
C GLN A 105 -1.39 21.85 -11.63
N ASP A 106 -1.38 20.71 -12.31
CA ASP A 106 -0.64 20.50 -13.56
C ASP A 106 -1.57 19.91 -14.63
N PRO A 107 -2.49 20.75 -15.19
CA PRO A 107 -3.46 20.31 -16.16
C PRO A 107 -2.79 20.00 -17.50
N GLN A 108 -3.18 18.88 -18.11
CA GLN A 108 -2.70 18.43 -19.41
C GLN A 108 -3.78 18.67 -20.50
N PRO A 109 -3.42 18.67 -21.78
CA PRO A 109 -4.42 18.65 -22.85
C PRO A 109 -5.38 17.47 -22.66
N ALA A 110 -6.66 17.67 -22.94
CA ALA A 110 -7.64 16.61 -22.88
C ALA A 110 -7.21 15.43 -23.77
N PRO A 111 -7.26 14.18 -23.28
CA PRO A 111 -6.88 13.02 -24.06
C PRO A 111 -7.86 12.80 -25.21
N ALA A 112 -7.38 12.25 -26.33
CA ALA A 112 -8.22 11.95 -27.49
C ALA A 112 -9.30 10.90 -27.17
N ASN A 113 -8.96 9.90 -26.37
CA ASN A 113 -9.93 9.01 -25.75
C ASN A 113 -10.17 9.47 -24.31
N THR A 114 -11.41 9.71 -23.93
CA THR A 114 -11.80 10.12 -22.58
C THR A 114 -12.42 8.97 -21.77
N GLN A 115 -12.64 7.81 -22.40
CA GLN A 115 -13.21 6.65 -21.74
C GLN A 115 -12.16 5.91 -20.92
N GLY A 116 -12.05 6.28 -19.67
CA GLY A 116 -11.16 5.66 -18.71
C GLY A 116 -11.92 4.86 -17.64
N GLU A 117 -11.15 4.25 -16.78
CA GLU A 117 -11.69 3.57 -15.59
C GLU A 117 -11.10 4.16 -14.32
N ILE A 118 -11.90 4.21 -13.27
CA ILE A 118 -11.42 4.56 -11.95
C ILE A 118 -10.67 3.35 -11.39
N VAL A 119 -9.37 3.50 -11.20
CA VAL A 119 -8.50 2.45 -10.70
C VAL A 119 -8.25 2.56 -9.18
N TYR A 120 -8.48 3.74 -8.64
CA TYR A 120 -8.37 4.01 -7.21
C TYR A 120 -9.26 5.16 -6.79
N GLN A 121 -9.88 5.01 -5.63
CA GLN A 121 -10.60 6.09 -4.97
C GLN A 121 -10.61 5.88 -3.46
N ASP A 122 -10.36 6.95 -2.73
CA ASP A 122 -10.55 7.00 -1.28
C ASP A 122 -11.33 8.27 -0.87
N SER A 123 -11.17 8.78 0.34
CA SER A 123 -11.86 9.99 0.81
C SER A 123 -11.39 11.27 0.13
N ASP A 124 -10.17 11.31 -0.40
CA ASP A 124 -9.52 12.54 -0.85
C ASP A 124 -9.07 12.49 -2.30
N VAL A 125 -8.77 11.30 -2.80
CA VAL A 125 -8.12 11.09 -4.09
C VAL A 125 -8.94 10.15 -4.96
N LYS A 126 -9.13 10.53 -6.23
CA LYS A 126 -9.68 9.71 -7.29
C LYS A 126 -8.69 9.65 -8.44
N VAL A 127 -8.43 8.44 -8.95
CA VAL A 127 -7.53 8.20 -10.07
C VAL A 127 -8.25 7.48 -11.18
N GLN A 128 -8.27 8.12 -12.36
CA GLN A 128 -8.75 7.52 -13.60
C GLN A 128 -7.57 7.19 -14.50
N VAL A 129 -7.56 6.02 -15.10
CA VAL A 129 -6.61 5.63 -16.17
C VAL A 129 -7.37 5.49 -17.47
N THR A 130 -6.86 6.11 -18.51
CA THR A 130 -7.47 6.11 -19.84
C THR A 130 -6.47 5.62 -20.89
N PRO A 131 -6.69 4.43 -21.47
CA PRO A 131 -5.85 3.94 -22.57
C PRO A 131 -5.93 4.83 -23.80
N GLN A 132 -4.78 5.13 -24.37
CA GLN A 132 -4.62 5.82 -25.62
C GLN A 132 -4.02 4.89 -26.69
N ALA A 133 -3.82 5.37 -27.89
CA ALA A 133 -3.13 4.62 -28.93
C ALA A 133 -1.68 4.26 -28.54
N ASN A 134 -1.15 3.19 -29.14
CA ASN A 134 0.25 2.76 -28.96
C ASN A 134 0.63 2.39 -27.52
N ASN A 135 -0.30 1.81 -26.76
CA ASN A 135 -0.10 1.38 -25.36
C ASN A 135 0.32 2.53 -24.42
N VAL A 136 -0.01 3.75 -24.80
CA VAL A 136 0.16 4.94 -23.96
C VAL A 136 -1.04 5.06 -23.02
N MET A 137 -0.80 5.50 -21.78
CA MET A 137 -1.86 5.78 -20.82
C MET A 137 -1.86 7.25 -20.46
N THR A 138 -3.02 7.83 -20.34
CA THR A 138 -3.21 9.10 -19.63
C THR A 138 -3.84 8.82 -18.28
N MET A 139 -3.48 9.58 -17.28
CA MET A 139 -3.98 9.43 -15.92
C MET A 139 -4.46 10.76 -15.40
N GLN A 140 -5.59 10.75 -14.74
CA GLN A 140 -6.16 11.91 -14.09
C GLN A 140 -6.18 11.63 -12.59
N ALA A 141 -5.47 12.45 -11.82
CA ALA A 141 -5.48 12.40 -10.35
C ALA A 141 -6.15 13.67 -9.83
N VAL A 142 -7.30 13.51 -9.22
CA VAL A 142 -8.17 14.61 -8.79
C VAL A 142 -8.74 14.36 -7.40
N ASP A 143 -9.32 15.40 -6.82
CA ASP A 143 -10.12 15.29 -5.60
C ASP A 143 -11.40 14.47 -5.88
N THR A 144 -11.87 13.76 -4.87
CA THR A 144 -13.10 12.93 -4.98
C THR A 144 -14.37 13.72 -5.24
N THR A 145 -14.39 15.01 -4.94
CA THR A 145 -15.53 15.89 -5.25
C THR A 145 -15.67 16.18 -6.75
N CYS A 146 -14.60 15.93 -7.51
CA CYS A 146 -14.62 16.06 -8.98
C CYS A 146 -15.49 14.95 -9.60
N ASN A 147 -16.49 15.32 -10.40
CA ASN A 147 -17.36 14.37 -11.08
C ASN A 147 -16.73 13.80 -12.34
N ASP A 148 -16.07 14.64 -13.13
CA ASP A 148 -15.35 14.24 -14.36
C ASP A 148 -13.86 14.52 -14.21
N PRO A 149 -13.05 13.47 -13.98
CA PRO A 149 -11.60 13.64 -13.80
C PRO A 149 -10.90 14.32 -15.01
N VAL A 150 -11.39 14.10 -16.21
CA VAL A 150 -10.82 14.74 -17.40
C VAL A 150 -11.08 16.24 -17.38
N GLU A 151 -12.30 16.67 -17.11
CA GLU A 151 -12.62 18.09 -17.01
C GLU A 151 -11.84 18.80 -15.92
N CYS A 152 -11.73 18.19 -14.74
CA CYS A 152 -11.04 18.79 -13.59
C CYS A 152 -9.53 18.90 -13.76
N SER A 153 -8.93 18.16 -14.69
CA SER A 153 -7.48 18.09 -14.88
C SER A 153 -7.01 18.45 -16.29
N SER A 154 -7.93 18.91 -17.16
CA SER A 154 -7.58 19.31 -18.52
C SER A 154 -7.45 20.82 -18.66
N ARG A 155 -6.52 21.24 -19.54
CA ARG A 155 -6.46 22.63 -20.01
C ARG A 155 -7.56 22.88 -21.03
N VAL A 156 -8.27 23.95 -20.85
CA VAL A 156 -9.11 24.51 -21.92
C VAL A 156 -8.18 25.14 -22.95
N ASN A 157 -8.23 24.67 -24.19
CA ASN A 157 -7.50 25.27 -25.33
C ASN A 157 -8.26 26.48 -25.83
#